data_db581d835ffa69a2a22d15204af61423
#
_entry.id   db581d835ffa69a2a22d15204af61423
#
_cell.length_a   1.000
_cell.length_b   1.000
_cell.length_c   1.000
_cell.angle_alpha   90.00
_cell.angle_beta   90.00
_cell.angle_gamma   90.00
#
_symmetry.space_group_name_H-M   'P 1'
#
loop_
_entity.id
_entity.type
_entity.pdbx_description
1 polymer ?
#
loop_
_entity_poly.entity_id
_entity_poly.type
_entity_poly.pdbx_seq_one_letter_code
_entity_poly.pdbx_strand_id
1 'polypeptide(L)'
;GTDEEESWRCIRYYLDHAETLPQVSVVPDANFPLLYCEKGLLDFDLTSADTSDEKAEIQIVELKGGRSRNIVPDEASCLLKCEDPEKTAENLELPEQVTVEIADGFLKLSVRGISTHCMSPEKGFNAVSCLLETLGQFGEKLSHASYMKQFHQAVGMDYDGARLGCAMEDPAGGLT
;
A
#
# COMPACT_ATOMS: atom_id res chain seq x y z
N GLY A 1 10.74 -22.16 -12.08
CA GLY A 1 11.02 -22.53 -10.69
C GLY A 1 9.78 -22.43 -9.83
N THR A 2 9.74 -23.14 -8.73
CA THR A 2 8.56 -23.17 -7.83
C THR A 2 8.58 -22.04 -6.78
N ASP A 3 9.60 -21.19 -6.80
CA ASP A 3 9.87 -20.18 -5.77
C ASP A 3 10.43 -18.88 -6.41
N GLU A 4 10.07 -18.63 -7.66
CA GLU A 4 10.52 -17.47 -8.42
C GLU A 4 9.88 -16.20 -7.90
N GLU A 5 8.59 -16.24 -7.58
CA GLU A 5 7.77 -15.12 -7.11
C GLU A 5 8.03 -14.72 -5.63
N GLU A 6 8.88 -15.45 -4.90
CA GLU A 6 9.13 -15.16 -3.49
C GLU A 6 10.60 -14.97 -3.14
N SER A 7 11.35 -16.06 -2.99
CA SER A 7 12.68 -16.03 -2.38
C SER A 7 13.81 -16.51 -3.28
N TRP A 8 13.50 -16.97 -4.48
CA TRP A 8 14.47 -17.46 -5.47
C TRP A 8 15.37 -18.61 -4.99
N ARG A 9 14.94 -19.36 -3.98
CA ARG A 9 15.72 -20.47 -3.43
C ARG A 9 16.04 -21.54 -4.48
N CYS A 10 15.10 -21.79 -5.40
CA CYS A 10 15.30 -22.75 -6.49
C CYS A 10 16.45 -22.33 -7.43
N ILE A 11 16.56 -21.04 -7.75
CA ILE A 11 17.64 -20.52 -8.59
C ILE A 11 18.95 -20.54 -7.82
N ARG A 12 18.97 -20.13 -6.56
CA ARG A 12 20.16 -20.22 -5.70
C ARG A 12 20.66 -21.66 -5.59
N TYR A 13 19.75 -22.60 -5.29
CA TYR A 13 20.10 -24.02 -5.25
C TYR A 13 20.71 -24.51 -6.56
N TYR A 14 20.13 -24.12 -7.70
CA TYR A 14 20.68 -24.46 -9.02
C TYR A 14 22.08 -23.90 -9.21
N LEU A 15 22.30 -22.61 -8.90
CA LEU A 15 23.60 -21.97 -9.05
C LEU A 15 24.67 -22.61 -8.16
N ASP A 16 24.30 -23.05 -6.96
CA ASP A 16 25.22 -23.69 -6.00
C ASP A 16 25.61 -25.14 -6.39
N HIS A 17 24.80 -25.82 -7.23
CA HIS A 17 24.97 -27.26 -7.53
C HIS A 17 25.20 -27.55 -9.00
N ALA A 18 25.05 -26.57 -9.88
CA ALA A 18 25.29 -26.78 -11.30
C ALA A 18 26.79 -26.86 -11.58
N GLU A 19 27.24 -27.94 -12.25
CA GLU A 19 28.63 -28.09 -12.67
C GLU A 19 29.00 -27.07 -13.75
N THR A 20 28.03 -26.69 -14.58
CA THR A 20 28.22 -25.70 -15.66
C THR A 20 26.95 -24.83 -15.75
N LEU A 21 27.14 -23.55 -16.04
CA LEU A 21 26.03 -22.64 -16.30
C LEU A 21 25.77 -22.53 -17.81
N PRO A 22 24.52 -22.40 -18.25
CA PRO A 22 24.19 -22.19 -19.64
C PRO A 22 24.75 -20.85 -20.14
N GLN A 23 25.29 -20.84 -21.35
CA GLN A 23 25.75 -19.60 -21.99
C GLN A 23 24.58 -18.72 -22.46
N VAL A 24 23.44 -19.34 -22.74
CA VAL A 24 22.22 -18.69 -23.17
C VAL A 24 21.06 -19.35 -22.45
N SER A 25 20.15 -18.55 -21.93
CA SER A 25 18.92 -19.01 -21.29
C SER A 25 17.74 -18.31 -21.92
N VAL A 26 16.59 -19.00 -21.99
CA VAL A 26 15.30 -18.45 -22.40
C VAL A 26 14.39 -18.48 -21.20
N VAL A 27 13.83 -17.33 -20.86
CA VAL A 27 12.82 -17.18 -19.79
C VAL A 27 11.48 -16.93 -20.47
N PRO A 28 10.59 -17.93 -20.55
CA PRO A 28 9.31 -17.82 -21.25
C PRO A 28 8.22 -17.22 -20.37
N ASP A 29 8.52 -16.14 -19.69
CA ASP A 29 7.63 -15.45 -18.73
C ASP A 29 7.50 -13.98 -19.10
N ALA A 30 7.12 -13.73 -20.35
CA ALA A 30 7.00 -12.39 -20.89
C ALA A 30 6.07 -12.32 -22.09
N ASN A 31 5.68 -11.09 -22.44
CA ASN A 31 4.87 -10.84 -23.64
C ASN A 31 5.73 -10.93 -24.91
N PHE A 32 5.07 -11.34 -26.02
CA PHE A 32 5.67 -11.33 -27.34
C PHE A 32 5.73 -9.91 -27.92
N PRO A 33 6.71 -9.61 -28.83
CA PRO A 33 7.67 -10.57 -29.40
C PRO A 33 8.94 -10.77 -28.55
N LEU A 34 9.35 -9.80 -27.75
CA LEU A 34 10.55 -9.85 -26.94
C LEU A 34 10.53 -8.73 -25.91
N LEU A 35 10.75 -9.04 -24.65
CA LEU A 35 11.14 -8.07 -23.63
C LEU A 35 12.67 -8.02 -23.58
N TYR A 36 13.20 -6.84 -23.74
CA TYR A 36 14.64 -6.58 -23.71
C TYR A 36 15.05 -5.68 -22.54
N CYS A 37 14.07 -5.21 -21.76
CA CYS A 37 14.27 -4.33 -20.62
C CYS A 37 13.20 -4.61 -19.56
N GLU A 38 13.59 -4.57 -18.32
CA GLU A 38 12.68 -4.69 -17.16
C GLU A 38 12.89 -3.53 -16.21
N LYS A 39 11.83 -3.18 -15.48
CA LYS A 39 11.92 -2.19 -14.40
C LYS A 39 12.68 -2.78 -13.21
N GLY A 40 13.48 -1.95 -12.56
CA GLY A 40 14.08 -2.31 -11.29
C GLY A 40 13.02 -2.47 -10.19
N LEU A 41 13.34 -3.27 -9.18
CA LEU A 41 12.51 -3.46 -8.00
C LEU A 41 13.24 -2.89 -6.78
N LEU A 42 12.54 -2.07 -6.01
CA LEU A 42 13.01 -1.58 -4.73
C LEU A 42 11.90 -1.71 -3.68
N ASP A 43 12.10 -2.61 -2.73
CA ASP A 43 11.24 -2.75 -1.55
C ASP A 43 11.88 -2.05 -0.36
N PHE A 44 11.10 -1.23 0.32
CA PHE A 44 11.56 -0.59 1.54
C PHE A 44 10.42 -0.41 2.55
N ASP A 45 10.78 -0.29 3.81
CA ASP A 45 9.85 -0.01 4.89
C ASP A 45 10.05 1.44 5.37
N LEU A 46 8.96 2.22 5.36
CA LEU A 46 8.93 3.52 6.00
C LEU A 46 8.40 3.34 7.43
N THR A 47 9.21 3.74 8.39
CA THR A 47 8.83 3.69 9.80
C THR A 47 8.76 5.09 10.38
N SER A 48 7.72 5.36 11.15
CA SER A 48 7.55 6.61 11.90
C SER A 48 7.89 6.38 13.36
N ALA A 49 8.45 7.40 14.01
CA ALA A 49 8.61 7.44 15.46
C ALA A 49 7.33 7.87 16.18
N ASP A 50 6.17 7.80 15.49
CA ASP A 50 4.88 8.16 16.05
C ASP A 50 4.57 7.31 17.28
N THR A 51 4.13 7.98 18.32
CA THR A 51 3.61 7.35 19.54
C THR A 51 2.12 7.60 19.62
N SER A 52 1.35 6.55 19.92
CA SER A 52 -0.07 6.68 20.15
C SER A 52 -0.36 7.66 21.29
N ASP A 53 -1.24 8.62 21.06
CA ASP A 53 -1.79 9.47 22.12
C ASP A 53 -2.98 8.76 22.76
N GLU A 54 -2.75 8.17 23.94
CA GLU A 54 -3.79 7.49 24.72
C GLU A 54 -4.91 8.40 25.19
N LYS A 55 -4.71 9.74 25.16
CA LYS A 55 -5.70 10.74 25.57
C LYS A 55 -6.50 11.30 24.39
N ALA A 56 -6.17 10.92 23.18
CA ALA A 56 -6.91 11.37 22.00
C ALA A 56 -8.39 10.96 22.07
N GLU A 57 -9.27 11.82 21.57
CA GLU A 57 -10.72 11.61 21.57
C GLU A 57 -11.13 10.37 20.74
N ILE A 58 -10.33 10.04 19.71
CA ILE A 58 -10.59 8.94 18.77
C ILE A 58 -9.38 8.00 18.79
N GLN A 59 -9.61 6.78 19.23
CA GLN A 59 -8.58 5.75 19.33
C GLN A 59 -8.66 4.75 18.18
N ILE A 60 -7.56 4.52 17.50
CA ILE A 60 -7.43 3.39 16.56
C ILE A 60 -7.27 2.11 17.37
N VAL A 61 -8.26 1.22 17.27
CA VAL A 61 -8.25 -0.09 17.94
C VAL A 61 -7.64 -1.15 17.02
N GLU A 62 -7.96 -1.08 15.74
CA GLU A 62 -7.46 -2.01 14.73
C GLU A 62 -7.31 -1.27 13.40
N LEU A 63 -6.22 -1.53 12.68
CA LEU A 63 -5.98 -1.05 11.32
C LEU A 63 -5.47 -2.22 10.49
N LYS A 64 -6.14 -2.51 9.38
CA LYS A 64 -5.81 -3.62 8.49
C LYS A 64 -5.86 -3.18 7.04
N GLY A 65 -4.95 -3.70 6.22
CA GLY A 65 -4.95 -3.53 4.77
C GLY A 65 -3.67 -4.06 4.13
N GLY A 66 -3.77 -4.35 2.83
CA GLY A 66 -2.66 -4.90 2.06
C GLY A 66 -2.40 -6.39 2.33
N ARG A 67 -2.08 -7.13 1.28
CA ARG A 67 -1.80 -8.58 1.35
C ARG A 67 -0.41 -8.92 0.87
N SER A 68 0.10 -8.17 -0.09
CA SER A 68 1.38 -8.44 -0.76
C SER A 68 2.02 -7.12 -1.18
N ARG A 69 3.35 -7.06 -1.20
CA ARG A 69 4.12 -5.86 -1.57
C ARG A 69 4.02 -5.50 -3.05
N ASN A 70 3.79 -6.50 -3.90
CA ASN A 70 3.73 -6.34 -5.35
C ASN A 70 2.31 -6.09 -5.91
N ILE A 71 1.33 -5.87 -5.04
CA ILE A 71 -0.08 -5.66 -5.43
C ILE A 71 -0.61 -4.40 -4.75
N VAL A 72 -1.28 -3.54 -5.50
CA VAL A 72 -2.02 -2.40 -4.97
C VAL A 72 -3.15 -2.91 -4.08
N PRO A 73 -3.22 -2.50 -2.80
CA PRO A 73 -4.23 -2.97 -1.87
C PRO A 73 -5.66 -2.61 -2.30
N ASP A 74 -6.52 -3.60 -2.39
CA ASP A 74 -7.93 -3.46 -2.75
C ASP A 74 -8.89 -3.49 -1.57
N GLU A 75 -8.37 -3.77 -0.38
CA GLU A 75 -9.16 -3.77 0.86
C GLU A 75 -8.37 -3.13 2.00
N ALA A 76 -9.05 -2.29 2.77
CA ALA A 76 -8.54 -1.76 4.02
C ALA A 76 -9.69 -1.53 5.01
N SER A 77 -9.39 -1.62 6.29
CA SER A 77 -10.37 -1.34 7.34
C SER A 77 -9.72 -0.79 8.61
N CYS A 78 -10.47 0.05 9.32
CA CYS A 78 -10.07 0.58 10.61
C CYS A 78 -11.24 0.50 11.58
N LEU A 79 -10.96 0.06 12.80
CA LEU A 79 -11.90 0.08 13.91
C LEU A 79 -11.50 1.20 14.87
N LEU A 80 -12.41 2.12 15.10
CA LEU A 80 -12.22 3.29 15.94
C LEU A 80 -13.09 3.20 17.19
N LYS A 81 -12.53 3.61 18.32
CA LYS A 81 -13.26 3.85 19.56
C LYS A 81 -13.33 5.35 19.82
N CYS A 82 -14.54 5.87 19.98
CA CYS A 82 -14.81 7.26 20.31
C CYS A 82 -16.07 7.36 21.18
N GLU A 83 -16.33 8.53 21.77
CA GLU A 83 -17.46 8.73 22.66
C GLU A 83 -18.80 8.68 21.91
N ASP A 84 -18.86 9.28 20.72
CA ASP A 84 -20.07 9.38 19.89
C ASP A 84 -19.72 8.99 18.44
N PRO A 85 -19.86 7.70 18.08
CA PRO A 85 -19.52 7.21 16.74
C PRO A 85 -20.36 7.82 15.62
N GLU A 86 -21.65 8.08 15.86
CA GLU A 86 -22.56 8.68 14.88
C GLU A 86 -22.09 10.09 14.50
N LYS A 87 -21.92 10.94 15.52
CA LYS A 87 -21.44 12.30 15.32
C LYS A 87 -20.03 12.36 14.74
N THR A 88 -19.18 11.40 15.11
CA THR A 88 -17.83 11.30 14.58
C THR A 88 -17.85 10.98 13.08
N ALA A 89 -18.74 10.09 12.65
CA ALA A 89 -18.89 9.73 11.24
C ALA A 89 -19.49 10.87 10.40
N GLU A 90 -20.45 11.62 10.94
CA GLU A 90 -21.10 12.74 10.23
C GLU A 90 -20.13 13.87 9.83
N ASN A 91 -18.99 13.98 10.51
CA ASN A 91 -17.99 15.01 10.23
C ASN A 91 -16.97 14.60 9.16
N LEU A 92 -17.08 13.40 8.58
CA LEU A 92 -16.17 12.90 7.55
C LEU A 92 -16.68 13.22 6.15
N GLU A 93 -15.80 13.71 5.31
CA GLU A 93 -15.98 13.71 3.86
C GLU A 93 -15.59 12.35 3.31
N LEU A 94 -16.58 11.50 3.03
CA LEU A 94 -16.35 10.11 2.64
C LEU A 94 -16.28 9.97 1.11
N PRO A 95 -15.14 9.48 0.58
CA PRO A 95 -15.10 8.98 -0.80
C PRO A 95 -16.11 7.84 -1.01
N GLU A 96 -16.56 7.64 -2.24
CA GLU A 96 -17.53 6.59 -2.59
C GLU A 96 -17.05 5.17 -2.26
N GLN A 97 -15.73 4.97 -2.18
CA GLN A 97 -15.07 3.71 -1.85
C GLN A 97 -15.12 3.38 -0.35
N VAL A 98 -15.48 4.35 0.49
CA VAL A 98 -15.50 4.20 1.95
C VAL A 98 -16.90 3.88 2.43
N THR A 99 -17.02 2.84 3.24
CA THR A 99 -18.25 2.48 3.94
C THR A 99 -18.07 2.62 5.43
N VAL A 100 -19.14 3.02 6.10
CA VAL A 100 -19.20 3.21 7.54
C VAL A 100 -20.15 2.20 8.16
N GLU A 101 -19.71 1.57 9.23
CA GLU A 101 -20.53 0.69 10.07
C GLU A 101 -20.35 1.11 11.53
N ILE A 102 -21.46 1.25 12.26
CA ILE A 102 -21.44 1.54 13.68
C ILE A 102 -22.09 0.37 14.41
N ALA A 103 -21.30 -0.27 15.27
CA ALA A 103 -21.75 -1.40 16.04
C ALA A 103 -21.03 -1.45 17.40
N ASP A 104 -21.75 -1.83 18.43
CA ASP A 104 -21.22 -2.03 19.80
C ASP A 104 -20.41 -0.83 20.35
N GLY A 105 -20.76 0.39 19.93
CA GLY A 105 -20.07 1.62 20.35
C GLY A 105 -18.74 1.89 19.64
N PHE A 106 -18.49 1.20 18.51
CA PHE A 106 -17.34 1.43 17.65
C PHE A 106 -17.76 1.97 16.29
N LEU A 107 -16.87 2.77 15.70
CA LEU A 107 -16.97 3.23 14.33
C LEU A 107 -16.00 2.42 13.47
N LYS A 108 -16.51 1.69 12.50
CA LYS A 108 -15.69 0.94 11.54
C LYS A 108 -15.75 1.63 10.18
N LEU A 109 -14.58 1.95 9.66
CA LEU A 109 -14.39 2.39 8.29
C LEU A 109 -13.85 1.23 7.48
N SER A 110 -14.43 0.98 6.32
CA SER A 110 -13.95 -0.04 5.37
C SER A 110 -13.85 0.57 4.00
N VAL A 111 -12.77 0.28 3.29
CA VAL A 111 -12.49 0.79 1.95
C VAL A 111 -12.38 -0.35 0.97
N ARG A 112 -13.04 -0.18 -0.18
CA ARG A 112 -12.91 -1.04 -1.35
C ARG A 112 -12.17 -0.31 -2.45
N GLY A 113 -11.03 -0.86 -2.83
CA GLY A 113 -10.19 -0.36 -3.92
C GLY A 113 -10.22 -1.25 -5.15
N ILE A 114 -9.19 -1.10 -5.97
CA ILE A 114 -9.00 -1.89 -7.20
C ILE A 114 -7.60 -2.46 -7.16
N SER A 115 -7.51 -3.79 -7.16
CA SER A 115 -6.23 -4.51 -7.18
C SER A 115 -5.59 -4.45 -8.55
N THR A 116 -4.30 -4.21 -8.58
CA THR A 116 -3.46 -4.34 -9.77
C THR A 116 -2.02 -4.63 -9.35
N HIS A 117 -1.21 -5.11 -10.28
CA HIS A 117 0.21 -5.29 -10.02
C HIS A 117 0.90 -3.92 -9.82
N CYS A 118 1.87 -3.85 -8.90
CA CYS A 118 2.57 -2.61 -8.57
C CYS A 118 3.34 -1.98 -9.75
N MET A 119 3.59 -2.73 -10.83
CA MET A 119 4.16 -2.20 -12.07
C MET A 119 3.21 -1.30 -12.88
N SER A 120 1.90 -1.32 -12.58
CA SER A 120 0.88 -0.51 -13.23
C SER A 120 -0.10 0.07 -12.20
N PRO A 121 0.41 0.83 -11.21
CA PRO A 121 -0.38 1.31 -10.08
C PRO A 121 -1.48 2.29 -10.50
N GLU A 122 -1.31 2.97 -11.62
CA GLU A 122 -2.28 3.90 -12.21
C GLU A 122 -3.61 3.24 -12.60
N LYS A 123 -3.62 1.89 -12.74
CA LYS A 123 -4.82 1.11 -13.04
C LYS A 123 -5.55 0.63 -11.79
N GLY A 124 -4.94 0.82 -10.64
CA GLY A 124 -5.47 0.43 -9.36
C GLY A 124 -6.09 1.59 -8.58
N PHE A 125 -6.69 1.24 -7.44
CA PHE A 125 -7.10 2.20 -6.42
C PHE A 125 -6.66 1.68 -5.06
N ASN A 126 -5.72 2.37 -4.43
CA ASN A 126 -5.11 1.94 -3.17
C ASN A 126 -6.06 2.20 -1.98
N ALA A 127 -6.67 1.12 -1.49
CA ALA A 127 -7.60 1.18 -0.36
C ALA A 127 -6.92 1.62 0.95
N VAL A 128 -5.65 1.26 1.16
CA VAL A 128 -4.91 1.66 2.36
C VAL A 128 -4.64 3.15 2.34
N SER A 129 -4.15 3.69 1.23
CA SER A 129 -3.94 5.14 1.08
C SER A 129 -5.24 5.92 1.30
N CYS A 130 -6.33 5.48 0.68
CA CYS A 130 -7.65 6.11 0.85
C CYS A 130 -8.12 6.09 2.32
N LEU A 131 -7.93 4.96 3.02
CA LEU A 131 -8.28 4.86 4.43
C LEU A 131 -7.45 5.81 5.30
N LEU A 132 -6.13 5.86 5.11
CA LEU A 132 -5.24 6.73 5.87
C LEU A 132 -5.53 8.22 5.62
N GLU A 133 -5.82 8.61 4.38
CA GLU A 133 -6.27 9.97 4.04
C GLU A 133 -7.62 10.31 4.72
N THR A 134 -8.55 9.35 4.75
CA THR A 134 -9.84 9.53 5.45
C THR A 134 -9.62 9.70 6.95
N LEU A 135 -8.78 8.87 7.57
CA LEU A 135 -8.42 9.00 8.99
C LEU A 135 -7.74 10.32 9.31
N GLY A 136 -6.95 10.85 8.38
CA GLY A 136 -6.28 12.14 8.52
C GLY A 136 -7.23 13.32 8.74
N GLN A 137 -8.50 13.22 8.33
CA GLN A 137 -9.52 14.26 8.55
C GLN A 137 -9.84 14.50 10.02
N PHE A 138 -9.60 13.53 10.89
CA PHE A 138 -9.79 13.69 12.33
C PHE A 138 -8.75 14.63 12.97
N GLY A 139 -7.62 14.88 12.31
CA GLY A 139 -6.55 15.75 12.80
C GLY A 139 -6.05 15.32 14.18
N GLU A 140 -5.80 16.28 15.05
CA GLU A 140 -5.24 16.06 16.39
C GLU A 140 -6.16 15.26 17.34
N LYS A 141 -7.40 14.97 16.95
CA LYS A 141 -8.33 14.15 17.74
C LYS A 141 -8.02 12.66 17.64
N LEU A 142 -7.25 12.23 16.62
CA LEU A 142 -6.90 10.85 16.37
C LEU A 142 -5.65 10.43 17.15
N SER A 143 -5.65 9.22 17.71
CA SER A 143 -4.52 8.69 18.49
C SER A 143 -3.19 8.62 17.75
N HIS A 144 -3.19 8.62 16.41
CA HIS A 144 -2.02 8.60 15.56
C HIS A 144 -2.00 9.79 14.55
N ALA A 145 -2.42 10.96 15.01
CA ALA A 145 -2.51 12.17 14.17
C ALA A 145 -1.20 12.51 13.46
N SER A 146 -0.08 12.42 14.16
CA SER A 146 1.25 12.70 13.60
C SER A 146 1.58 11.75 12.44
N TYR A 147 1.29 10.45 12.58
CA TYR A 147 1.50 9.47 11.52
C TYR A 147 0.64 9.79 10.28
N MET A 148 -0.64 10.10 10.45
CA MET A 148 -1.52 10.44 9.34
C MET A 148 -1.05 11.69 8.60
N LYS A 149 -0.58 12.69 9.33
CA LYS A 149 0.00 13.91 8.74
C LYS A 149 1.27 13.61 7.93
N GLN A 150 2.18 12.80 8.47
CA GLN A 150 3.40 12.41 7.78
C GLN A 150 3.09 11.56 6.55
N PHE A 151 2.14 10.63 6.65
CA PHE A 151 1.69 9.84 5.51
C PHE A 151 1.11 10.72 4.40
N HIS A 152 0.21 11.65 4.73
CA HIS A 152 -0.34 12.61 3.78
C HIS A 152 0.74 13.39 3.05
N GLN A 153 1.76 13.87 3.77
CA GLN A 153 2.85 14.64 3.19
C GLN A 153 3.76 13.82 2.28
N ALA A 154 4.07 12.58 2.69
CA ALA A 154 5.04 11.75 2.01
C ALA A 154 4.46 10.89 0.89
N VAL A 155 3.23 10.42 1.06
CA VAL A 155 2.60 9.43 0.16
C VAL A 155 1.23 9.90 -0.30
N GLY A 156 0.26 10.04 0.60
CA GLY A 156 -1.12 10.36 0.27
C GLY A 156 -1.73 9.35 -0.70
N MET A 157 -2.37 9.85 -1.74
CA MET A 157 -2.93 9.03 -2.83
C MET A 157 -2.00 8.88 -4.04
N ASP A 158 -0.77 9.39 -3.96
CA ASP A 158 0.18 9.28 -5.06
C ASP A 158 0.65 7.82 -5.21
N TYR A 159 0.91 7.44 -6.45
CA TYR A 159 1.34 6.08 -6.81
C TYR A 159 2.70 6.06 -7.52
N ASP A 160 3.25 7.23 -7.85
CA ASP A 160 4.48 7.39 -8.64
C ASP A 160 5.68 7.87 -7.80
N GLY A 161 5.49 8.08 -6.50
CA GLY A 161 6.53 8.57 -5.60
C GLY A 161 6.85 10.07 -5.75
N ALA A 162 5.98 10.85 -6.42
CA ALA A 162 6.20 12.29 -6.65
C ALA A 162 6.37 13.05 -5.34
N ARG A 163 5.55 12.79 -4.33
CA ARG A 163 5.65 13.43 -3.01
C ARG A 163 6.93 13.09 -2.26
N LEU A 164 7.49 11.91 -2.49
CA LEU A 164 8.79 11.50 -1.96
C LEU A 164 9.97 12.04 -2.77
N GLY A 165 9.72 12.69 -3.92
CA GLY A 165 10.75 13.13 -4.84
C GLY A 165 11.46 11.99 -5.57
N CYS A 166 10.81 10.83 -5.68
CA CYS A 166 11.34 9.63 -6.31
C CYS A 166 10.72 9.34 -7.68
N ALA A 167 9.75 10.14 -8.12
CA ALA A 167 9.16 9.95 -9.43
C ALA A 167 10.22 10.06 -10.51
N MET A 168 10.29 9.02 -11.37
CA MET A 168 11.19 8.97 -12.52
C MET A 168 10.39 8.64 -13.77
N GLU A 169 10.81 9.20 -14.89
CA GLU A 169 10.23 8.92 -16.19
C GLU A 169 11.31 8.45 -17.15
N ASP A 170 11.11 7.28 -17.73
CA ASP A 170 11.94 6.79 -18.81
C ASP A 170 11.41 7.32 -20.15
N PRO A 171 12.19 8.10 -20.93
CA PRO A 171 11.76 8.61 -22.22
C PRO A 171 11.34 7.55 -23.23
N ALA A 172 11.83 6.30 -23.06
CA ALA A 172 11.52 5.18 -23.95
C ALA A 172 10.32 4.34 -23.48
N GLY A 173 10.00 4.33 -22.20
CA GLY A 173 9.03 3.40 -21.62
C GLY A 173 7.93 4.04 -20.73
N GLY A 174 7.98 5.33 -20.47
CA GLY A 174 7.08 6.01 -19.57
C GLY A 174 7.53 5.97 -18.10
N LEU A 175 6.60 6.03 -17.17
CA LEU A 175 6.89 5.93 -15.73
C LEU A 175 7.59 4.62 -15.37
N THR A 176 8.61 4.72 -14.60
CA THR A 176 9.39 3.59 -14.09
C THR A 176 9.16 3.37 -12.61
#